data_97d8dac9c154adf17d07b36f0209733d
#
_entry.id   97d8dac9c154adf17d07b36f0209733d
#
_cell.length_a   1.000
_cell.length_b   1.000
_cell.length_c   1.000
_cell.angle_alpha   90.00
_cell.angle_beta   90.00
_cell.angle_gamma   90.00
#
_symmetry.space_group_name_H-M   'P 1'
#
loop_
_entity.id
_entity.type
_entity.pdbx_description
1 polymer ?
#
loop_
_entity_poly.entity_id
_entity_poly.type
_entity_poly.pdbx_seq_one_letter_code
_entity_poly.pdbx_strand_id
1 'polypeptide(L)'
;MAVKGKKSRKIVTDGVAHIHSSFNNTIVTITDKQGNTVCWATSGGSGFKGSRKSTPFAAQIAAEKAGSAAKEFGMINLDVKVKGPGGGRESAIRSLNACGLKIKSITDVTPLPHNGCRPSKKRRV
;
A
#
# COMPACT_ATOMS: atom_id res chain seq x y z
N MET A 1 -10.94 -11.99 -17.71
CA MET A 1 -11.48 -11.43 -17.64
C MET A 1 -11.89 -10.80 -17.34
N ALA A 2 -11.21 -11.10 -16.97
CA ALA A 2 -11.94 -10.29 -16.34
C ALA A 2 -12.43 -9.30 -17.05
N VAL A 3 -12.63 -9.53 -18.01
CA VAL A 3 -13.22 -8.65 -18.69
C VAL A 3 -14.45 -8.16 -18.16
N LYS A 4 -15.14 -8.99 -17.50
CA LYS A 4 -16.28 -8.56 -16.92
C LYS A 4 -16.00 -7.53 -15.93
N GLY A 5 -14.88 -7.55 -15.32
CA GLY A 5 -14.56 -6.53 -14.39
C GLY A 5 -14.54 -5.17 -14.99
N LYS A 6 -14.35 -5.08 -16.27
CA LYS A 6 -14.30 -3.81 -16.91
C LYS A 6 -15.63 -3.14 -16.93
N LYS A 7 -16.68 -3.90 -17.09
CA LYS A 7 -17.98 -3.31 -17.17
C LYS A 7 -18.40 -2.67 -15.89
N SER A 8 -18.00 -3.24 -14.77
CA SER A 8 -18.38 -2.70 -13.48
C SER A 8 -17.33 -1.78 -12.94
N ARG A 9 -16.28 -1.49 -13.70
CA ARG A 9 -15.22 -0.63 -13.24
C ARG A 9 -15.71 0.79 -13.07
N LYS A 10 -15.55 1.31 -11.86
CA LYS A 10 -15.90 2.68 -11.58
C LYS A 10 -14.71 3.58 -11.87
N ILE A 11 -14.99 4.81 -12.23
CA ILE A 11 -13.93 5.80 -12.33
C ILE A 11 -13.80 6.42 -10.96
N VAL A 12 -12.63 6.28 -10.34
CA VAL A 12 -12.37 6.81 -9.01
C VAL A 12 -11.25 7.83 -9.14
N THR A 13 -11.59 9.12 -9.01
CA THR A 13 -10.58 10.17 -9.14
C THR A 13 -9.82 10.44 -7.85
N ASP A 14 -10.47 10.29 -6.71
CA ASP A 14 -9.83 10.49 -5.42
C ASP A 14 -9.77 9.17 -4.68
N GLY A 15 -8.63 8.84 -4.14
CA GLY A 15 -8.46 7.58 -3.44
C GLY A 15 -7.55 7.72 -2.25
N VAL A 16 -7.37 6.61 -1.55
CA VAL A 16 -6.49 6.52 -0.40
C VAL A 16 -5.54 5.36 -0.64
N ALA A 17 -4.25 5.62 -0.53
CA ALA A 17 -3.24 4.57 -0.63
C ALA A 17 -2.86 4.16 0.79
N HIS A 18 -3.09 2.90 1.11
CA HIS A 18 -2.72 2.34 2.41
C HIS A 18 -1.43 1.56 2.23
N ILE A 19 -0.36 2.05 2.84
CA ILE A 19 0.94 1.39 2.77
C ILE A 19 1.22 0.75 4.11
N HIS A 20 1.29 -0.58 4.13
CA HIS A 20 1.64 -1.31 5.33
C HIS A 20 3.04 -1.87 5.12
N SER A 21 4.01 -1.34 5.86
CA SER A 21 5.40 -1.74 5.71
C SER A 21 5.87 -2.42 7.00
N SER A 22 6.06 -3.72 6.93
CA SER A 22 6.59 -4.46 8.06
C SER A 22 8.07 -4.76 7.80
N PHE A 23 8.71 -5.42 8.77
CA PHE A 23 10.11 -5.81 8.57
C PHE A 23 10.27 -6.88 7.51
N ASN A 24 9.21 -7.57 7.17
CA ASN A 24 9.26 -8.68 6.21
C ASN A 24 8.65 -8.38 4.85
N ASN A 25 7.81 -7.37 4.74
CA ASN A 25 7.07 -7.17 3.51
C ASN A 25 6.51 -5.74 3.44
N THR A 26 6.09 -5.33 2.27
CA THR A 26 5.39 -4.06 2.07
C THR A 26 4.14 -4.35 1.25
N ILE A 27 3.01 -3.88 1.73
CA ILE A 27 1.73 -4.06 1.04
C ILE A 27 1.18 -2.68 0.73
N VAL A 28 0.84 -2.46 -0.53
CA VAL A 28 0.23 -1.20 -0.97
C VAL A 28 -1.19 -1.52 -1.43
N THR A 29 -2.17 -0.93 -0.79
CA THR A 29 -3.56 -1.11 -1.15
C THR A 29 -4.15 0.25 -1.46
N ILE A 30 -4.76 0.40 -2.62
CA ILE A 30 -5.37 1.65 -3.02
C ILE A 30 -6.88 1.47 -3.00
N THR A 31 -7.55 2.33 -2.24
CA THR A 31 -9.00 2.25 -2.07
C THR A 31 -9.64 3.56 -2.49
N ASP A 32 -10.96 3.57 -2.58
CA ASP A 32 -11.67 4.81 -2.77
C ASP A 32 -11.82 5.47 -1.38
N LYS A 33 -12.49 6.61 -1.31
CA LYS A 33 -12.64 7.32 -0.06
C LYS A 33 -13.53 6.61 0.94
N GLN A 34 -14.31 5.66 0.48
CA GLN A 34 -15.20 4.89 1.33
C GLN A 34 -14.51 3.65 1.90
N GLY A 35 -13.33 3.33 1.41
CA GLY A 35 -12.58 2.18 1.88
C GLY A 35 -12.68 0.95 1.01
N ASN A 36 -13.37 1.04 -0.13
CA ASN A 36 -13.47 -0.11 -1.03
C ASN A 36 -12.19 -0.26 -1.82
N THR A 37 -11.60 -1.45 -1.81
CA THR A 37 -10.34 -1.69 -2.49
C THR A 37 -10.49 -1.62 -3.99
N VAL A 38 -9.66 -0.79 -4.61
CA VAL A 38 -9.61 -0.64 -6.06
C VAL A 38 -8.52 -1.52 -6.64
N CYS A 39 -7.33 -1.46 -6.05
CA CYS A 39 -6.21 -2.30 -6.49
C CYS A 39 -5.22 -2.45 -5.35
N TRP A 40 -4.31 -3.41 -5.50
CA TRP A 40 -3.29 -3.65 -4.48
C TRP A 40 -2.09 -4.36 -5.10
N ALA A 41 -0.98 -4.28 -4.41
CA ALA A 41 0.23 -5.00 -4.79
C ALA A 41 1.09 -5.19 -3.54
N THR A 42 1.92 -6.22 -3.55
CA THR A 42 2.82 -6.50 -2.44
C THR A 42 4.22 -6.76 -2.96
N SER A 43 5.21 -6.61 -2.09
CA SER A 43 6.58 -6.96 -2.46
C SER A 43 6.69 -8.43 -2.81
N GLY A 44 6.04 -9.30 -2.02
CA GLY A 44 6.05 -10.73 -2.30
C GLY A 44 5.39 -11.08 -3.61
N GLY A 45 4.29 -10.42 -3.91
CA GLY A 45 3.58 -10.63 -5.17
C GLY A 45 4.31 -10.08 -6.38
N SER A 46 5.33 -9.26 -6.15
CA SER A 46 6.13 -8.69 -7.23
C SER A 46 7.37 -9.54 -7.55
N GLY A 47 7.47 -10.72 -6.98
CA GLY A 47 8.57 -11.62 -7.29
C GLY A 47 9.70 -11.64 -6.27
N PHE A 48 9.63 -10.83 -5.22
CA PHE A 48 10.64 -10.83 -4.18
C PHE A 48 10.30 -11.84 -3.12
N LYS A 49 11.29 -12.56 -2.63
CA LYS A 49 11.08 -13.60 -1.64
C LYS A 49 12.04 -13.43 -0.45
N GLY A 50 11.64 -13.95 0.69
CA GLY A 50 12.47 -13.92 1.89
C GLY A 50 12.80 -12.50 2.31
N SER A 51 14.05 -12.25 2.65
CA SER A 51 14.45 -10.93 3.11
C SER A 51 14.37 -9.85 2.04
N ARG A 52 14.26 -10.23 0.78
CA ARG A 52 14.16 -9.24 -0.29
C ARG A 52 12.83 -8.51 -0.29
N LYS A 53 11.81 -9.09 0.31
CA LYS A 53 10.49 -8.46 0.37
C LYS A 53 10.50 -7.17 1.18
N SER A 54 11.42 -7.03 2.11
CA SER A 54 11.46 -5.86 2.97
C SER A 54 12.34 -4.74 2.46
N THR A 55 12.96 -4.92 1.29
CA THR A 55 13.87 -3.90 0.77
C THR A 55 13.10 -2.72 0.21
N PRO A 56 13.71 -1.52 0.22
CA PRO A 56 13.07 -0.35 -0.39
C PRO A 56 12.79 -0.55 -1.88
N PHE A 57 13.67 -1.27 -2.57
CA PHE A 57 13.47 -1.53 -4.00
C PHE A 57 12.22 -2.38 -4.24
N ALA A 58 12.00 -3.39 -3.41
CA ALA A 58 10.81 -4.24 -3.53
C ALA A 58 9.55 -3.42 -3.27
N ALA A 59 9.59 -2.52 -2.29
CA ALA A 59 8.47 -1.64 -2.00
C ALA A 59 8.19 -0.70 -3.17
N GLN A 60 9.24 -0.23 -3.81
CA GLN A 60 9.12 0.63 -4.98
C GLN A 60 8.37 -0.09 -6.10
N ILE A 61 8.74 -1.33 -6.39
CA ILE A 61 8.10 -2.09 -7.45
C ILE A 61 6.63 -2.36 -7.11
N ALA A 62 6.34 -2.71 -5.86
CA ALA A 62 4.97 -2.93 -5.44
C ALA A 62 4.12 -1.68 -5.61
N ALA A 63 4.66 -0.53 -5.21
CA ALA A 63 3.95 0.74 -5.34
C ALA A 63 3.74 1.12 -6.81
N GLU A 64 4.72 0.84 -7.66
CA GLU A 64 4.57 1.11 -9.09
C GLU A 64 3.44 0.29 -9.69
N LYS A 65 3.35 -1.00 -9.32
CA LYS A 65 2.26 -1.84 -9.81
C LYS A 65 0.91 -1.34 -9.35
N ALA A 66 0.79 -1.01 -8.08
CA ALA A 66 -0.47 -0.50 -7.54
C ALA A 66 -0.84 0.84 -8.16
N GLY A 67 0.14 1.72 -8.32
CA GLY A 67 -0.10 3.04 -8.91
C GLY A 67 -0.53 2.97 -10.36
N SER A 68 0.10 2.10 -11.13
CA SER A 68 -0.26 1.92 -12.53
C SER A 68 -1.69 1.39 -12.66
N ALA A 69 -2.04 0.42 -11.82
CA ALA A 69 -3.40 -0.11 -11.83
C ALA A 69 -4.41 0.95 -11.41
N ALA A 70 -4.06 1.78 -10.44
CA ALA A 70 -4.96 2.84 -10.01
C ALA A 70 -5.22 3.86 -11.11
N LYS A 71 -4.20 4.16 -11.90
CA LYS A 71 -4.39 5.10 -13.00
C LYS A 71 -5.35 4.57 -14.06
N GLU A 72 -5.41 3.27 -14.23
CA GLU A 72 -6.37 2.68 -15.14
C GLU A 72 -7.80 2.90 -14.70
N PHE A 73 -8.01 3.14 -13.41
CA PHE A 73 -9.33 3.47 -12.88
C PHE A 73 -9.61 4.97 -12.93
N GLY A 74 -8.71 5.75 -13.52
CA GLY A 74 -8.88 7.18 -13.62
C GLY A 74 -8.50 7.96 -12.37
N MET A 75 -7.79 7.33 -11.45
CA MET A 75 -7.41 7.98 -10.21
C MET A 75 -6.36 9.05 -10.44
N ILE A 76 -6.54 10.19 -9.82
CA ILE A 76 -5.65 11.33 -9.97
C ILE A 76 -5.08 11.76 -8.64
N ASN A 77 -5.92 11.88 -7.61
CA ASN A 77 -5.51 12.35 -6.30
C ASN A 77 -5.45 11.21 -5.30
N LEU A 78 -4.46 11.23 -4.43
CA LEU A 78 -4.31 10.23 -3.38
C LEU A 78 -4.02 10.87 -2.05
N ASP A 79 -4.63 10.32 -1.01
CA ASP A 79 -4.21 10.57 0.35
C ASP A 79 -3.45 9.31 0.75
N VAL A 80 -2.28 9.46 1.33
CA VAL A 80 -1.45 8.32 1.69
C VAL A 80 -1.49 8.09 3.19
N LYS A 81 -1.80 6.86 3.59
CA LYS A 81 -1.77 6.46 4.99
C LYS A 81 -0.72 5.37 5.15
N VAL A 82 0.28 5.64 5.95
CA VAL A 82 1.42 4.74 6.13
C VAL A 82 1.34 4.08 7.50
N LYS A 83 1.61 2.78 7.53
CA LYS A 83 1.55 2.02 8.76
C LYS A 83 2.73 1.08 8.84
N GLY A 84 3.36 1.01 10.00
CA GLY A 84 4.41 0.04 10.27
C GLY A 84 5.81 0.59 10.20
N PRO A 85 6.77 -0.13 10.77
CA PRO A 85 8.16 0.34 10.91
C PRO A 85 9.09 -0.04 9.75
N GLY A 86 8.59 -0.69 8.72
CA GLY A 86 9.46 -1.20 7.65
C GLY A 86 10.18 -0.11 6.87
N GLY A 87 11.25 -0.50 6.19
CA GLY A 87 12.06 0.43 5.43
C GLY A 87 11.51 0.82 4.07
N GLY A 88 10.40 0.22 3.65
CA GLY A 88 9.83 0.52 2.33
C GLY A 88 8.87 1.70 2.28
N ARG A 89 8.64 2.36 3.41
CA ARG A 89 7.64 3.42 3.50
C ARG A 89 7.87 4.55 2.51
N GLU A 90 9.05 5.15 2.58
CA GLU A 90 9.35 6.30 1.73
C GLU A 90 9.45 5.92 0.27
N SER A 91 10.05 4.78 -0.02
CA SER A 91 10.18 4.33 -1.40
C SER A 91 8.82 4.11 -2.05
N ALA A 92 7.87 3.55 -1.30
CA ALA A 92 6.52 3.34 -1.81
C ALA A 92 5.83 4.68 -2.11
N ILE A 93 5.97 5.65 -1.21
CA ILE A 93 5.36 6.97 -1.40
C ILE A 93 5.95 7.64 -2.63
N ARG A 94 7.25 7.61 -2.78
CA ARG A 94 7.92 8.21 -3.93
C ARG A 94 7.48 7.57 -5.24
N SER A 95 7.33 6.26 -5.22
CA SER A 95 6.91 5.54 -6.42
C SER A 95 5.49 5.87 -6.83
N LEU A 96 4.59 6.03 -5.86
CA LEU A 96 3.23 6.44 -6.17
C LEU A 96 3.21 7.82 -6.79
N ASN A 97 4.03 8.73 -6.28
CA ASN A 97 4.12 10.07 -6.85
C ASN A 97 4.72 10.02 -8.26
N ALA A 98 5.72 9.17 -8.47
CA ALA A 98 6.36 9.03 -9.77
C ALA A 98 5.44 8.44 -10.82
N CYS A 99 4.43 7.68 -10.41
CA CYS A 99 3.45 7.14 -11.34
C CYS A 99 2.50 8.19 -11.90
N GLY A 100 2.60 9.41 -11.41
CA GLY A 100 1.74 10.49 -11.90
C GLY A 100 0.52 10.76 -11.01
N LEU A 101 0.43 10.08 -9.88
CA LEU A 101 -0.65 10.33 -8.94
C LEU A 101 -0.28 11.52 -8.05
N LYS A 102 -1.25 12.39 -7.84
CA LYS A 102 -1.01 13.57 -7.01
C LYS A 102 -1.28 13.22 -5.56
N ILE A 103 -0.25 13.32 -4.74
CA ILE A 103 -0.38 13.02 -3.32
C ILE A 103 -0.80 14.28 -2.58
N LYS A 104 -1.98 14.24 -1.98
CA LYS A 104 -2.54 15.40 -1.30
C LYS A 104 -2.12 15.47 0.17
N SER A 105 -2.02 14.34 0.82
CA SER A 105 -1.60 14.30 2.22
C SER A 105 -0.94 12.97 2.53
N ILE A 106 -0.09 12.97 3.53
CA ILE A 106 0.58 11.76 4.00
C ILE A 106 0.37 11.70 5.51
N THR A 107 -0.23 10.63 5.99
CA THR A 107 -0.53 10.45 7.40
C THR A 107 0.04 9.14 7.89
N ASP A 108 0.70 9.15 9.04
CA ASP A 108 1.19 7.93 9.65
C ASP A 108 0.10 7.41 10.58
N VAL A 109 -0.39 6.21 10.30
CA VAL A 109 -1.47 5.60 11.10
C VAL A 109 -0.99 4.38 11.86
N THR A 110 0.31 4.29 12.11
CA THR A 110 0.87 3.17 12.87
C THR A 110 0.21 3.14 14.25
N PRO A 111 -0.36 1.99 14.65
CA PRO A 111 -1.03 1.92 15.93
C PRO A 111 -0.05 2.09 17.09
N LEU A 112 -0.43 2.89 18.06
CA LEU A 112 0.39 3.14 19.23
C LEU A 112 -0.50 2.97 20.45
N PRO A 113 -0.52 1.78 21.07
CA PRO A 113 -1.41 1.54 22.19
C PRO A 113 -0.99 2.34 23.43
N HIS A 114 -1.99 2.87 24.14
CA HIS A 114 -1.75 3.56 25.40
C HIS A 114 -1.91 2.54 26.52
N ASN A 115 -0.95 1.62 26.59
CA ASN A 115 -0.97 0.47 27.50
C ASN A 115 -1.96 -0.61 27.14
N GLY A 116 -2.76 -0.44 26.16
CA GLY A 116 -3.71 -1.39 25.57
C GLY A 116 -3.91 -2.73 26.25
N CYS A 117 -4.07 -3.75 25.46
CA CYS A 117 -4.26 -5.10 25.96
C CYS A 117 -2.94 -5.71 26.43
N ARG A 118 -3.03 -6.60 27.40
CA ARG A 118 -1.85 -7.33 27.82
C ARG A 118 -1.33 -8.17 26.66
N PRO A 119 -0.04 -8.09 26.33
CA PRO A 119 0.49 -8.91 25.25
C PRO A 119 0.52 -10.38 25.67
N SER A 120 0.62 -11.25 24.67
CA SER A 120 0.65 -12.67 24.91
C SER A 120 1.92 -13.04 25.69
N LYS A 121 1.86 -14.20 26.37
CA LYS A 121 2.98 -14.70 27.11
C LYS A 121 4.16 -14.96 26.19
N LYS A 122 5.36 -14.68 26.71
CA LYS A 122 6.57 -14.93 25.93
C LYS A 122 6.66 -16.41 25.58
N ARG A 123 6.97 -16.68 24.34
CA ARG A 123 7.06 -18.03 23.85
C ARG A 123 8.31 -18.71 24.42
N ARG A 124 8.16 -19.93 24.88
CA ARG A 124 9.30 -20.72 25.31
C ARG A 124 9.97 -21.32 24.09
N VAL A 125 11.27 -21.29 24.10
CA VAL A 125 12.01 -21.90 23.01
C VAL A 125 13.06 -22.81 23.53
#